data_3c8da970f39cf4e7030d2d131a46ccca
#
_entry.id   3c8da970f39cf4e7030d2d131a46ccca
#
_cell.length_a   1.000
_cell.length_b   1.000
_cell.length_c   1.000
_cell.angle_alpha   90.00
_cell.angle_beta   90.00
_cell.angle_gamma   90.00
#
_symmetry.space_group_name_H-M   'P 1'
#
loop_
_entity.id
_entity.type
_entity.pdbx_description
1 polymer ?
#
loop_
_entity_poly.entity_id
_entity_poly.type
_entity_poly.pdbx_seq_one_letter_code
_entity_poly.pdbx_strand_id
1 'polypeptide(L)'
;MMEFIYRKAEKTDSGRIAELFEEMLRTIYHTDDVKGYEDGYLDKFFSGNGDLIYVAELEKEVVAFLSVEMYREDGYIYLDDFSVTAACRGQGIGTKLIRLAEDYAGSEGIPAIVLHVEKTNEGAHQLYSKLGYRDHEDQGNRILMVKELG
;
A
#
# COMPACT_ATOMS: atom_id res chain seq x y z
N MET A 1 -3.80 -13.84 -21.16
CA MET A 1 -4.48 -12.98 -20.15
C MET A 1 -3.84 -13.24 -18.78
N MET A 2 -3.47 -12.16 -18.08
CA MET A 2 -2.89 -12.29 -16.74
C MET A 2 -4.00 -12.44 -15.70
N GLU A 3 -3.89 -13.46 -14.85
CA GLU A 3 -4.80 -13.63 -13.72
C GLU A 3 -4.05 -13.39 -12.43
N PHE A 4 -4.48 -12.39 -11.68
CA PHE A 4 -3.88 -12.04 -10.40
C PHE A 4 -4.70 -12.62 -9.26
N ILE A 5 -4.02 -13.18 -8.27
CA ILE A 5 -4.64 -13.65 -7.04
C ILE A 5 -4.35 -12.60 -5.97
N TYR A 6 -5.40 -12.14 -5.30
CA TYR A 6 -5.29 -11.14 -4.23
C TYR A 6 -5.52 -11.81 -2.89
N ARG A 7 -4.64 -11.59 -1.95
CA ARG A 7 -4.71 -12.21 -0.64
C ARG A 7 -3.94 -11.42 0.40
N LYS A 8 -4.11 -11.79 1.66
CA LYS A 8 -3.24 -11.27 2.72
C LYS A 8 -1.87 -11.90 2.58
N ALA A 9 -0.84 -11.14 2.89
CA ALA A 9 0.52 -11.65 2.92
C ALA A 9 0.71 -12.59 4.09
N GLU A 10 1.54 -13.60 3.90
CA GLU A 10 2.01 -14.49 4.94
C GLU A 10 3.46 -14.13 5.25
N LYS A 11 3.96 -14.56 6.41
CA LYS A 11 5.33 -14.23 6.82
C LYS A 11 6.37 -14.69 5.79
N THR A 12 6.10 -15.79 5.09
CA THR A 12 6.96 -16.30 4.02
C THR A 12 7.06 -15.37 2.82
N ASP A 13 6.15 -14.40 2.69
CA ASP A 13 6.20 -13.40 1.61
C ASP A 13 7.15 -12.25 1.92
N SER A 14 7.69 -12.17 3.14
CA SER A 14 8.49 -11.02 3.61
C SER A 14 9.68 -10.71 2.72
N GLY A 15 10.40 -11.74 2.27
CA GLY A 15 11.57 -11.55 1.40
C GLY A 15 11.21 -10.89 0.08
N ARG A 16 10.13 -11.37 -0.55
CA ARG A 16 9.69 -10.81 -1.83
C ARG A 16 9.11 -9.39 -1.67
N ILE A 17 8.39 -9.15 -0.58
CA ILE A 17 7.87 -7.80 -0.28
C ILE A 17 9.05 -6.83 -0.12
N ALA A 18 10.10 -7.23 0.60
CA ALA A 18 11.29 -6.39 0.77
C ALA A 18 11.96 -6.09 -0.58
N GLU A 19 12.04 -7.07 -1.48
CA GLU A 19 12.58 -6.86 -2.83
C GLU A 19 11.77 -5.83 -3.62
N LEU A 20 10.44 -5.92 -3.54
CA LEU A 20 9.56 -4.98 -4.24
C LEU A 20 9.70 -3.57 -3.67
N PHE A 21 9.88 -3.45 -2.37
CA PHE A 21 10.12 -2.16 -1.73
C PHE A 21 11.43 -1.54 -2.23
N GLU A 22 12.49 -2.33 -2.31
CA GLU A 22 13.77 -1.85 -2.84
C GLU A 22 13.68 -1.47 -4.32
N GLU A 23 12.95 -2.25 -5.13
CA GLU A 23 12.69 -1.91 -6.53
C GLU A 23 12.03 -0.54 -6.63
N MET A 24 11.04 -0.27 -5.78
CA MET A 24 10.34 1.01 -5.74
C MET A 24 11.30 2.15 -5.39
N LEU A 25 12.15 1.96 -4.39
CA LEU A 25 13.12 2.98 -3.97
C LEU A 25 14.12 3.28 -5.09
N ARG A 26 14.62 2.26 -5.79
CA ARG A 26 15.53 2.45 -6.91
C ARG A 26 14.87 3.26 -8.02
N THR A 27 13.60 3.01 -8.28
CA THR A 27 12.85 3.75 -9.30
C THR A 27 12.63 5.21 -8.89
N ILE A 28 12.24 5.45 -7.64
CA ILE A 28 11.96 6.81 -7.13
C ILE A 28 13.23 7.66 -7.11
N TYR A 29 14.33 7.12 -6.61
CA TYR A 29 15.57 7.88 -6.41
C TYR A 29 16.58 7.75 -7.54
N HIS A 30 16.26 6.97 -8.57
CA HIS A 30 17.13 6.80 -9.77
C HIS A 30 18.54 6.34 -9.40
N THR A 31 18.67 5.44 -8.43
CA THR A 31 19.95 4.91 -7.97
C THR A 31 19.80 3.47 -7.52
N ASP A 32 20.88 2.69 -7.62
CA ASP A 32 20.91 1.33 -7.09
C ASP A 32 21.31 1.30 -5.62
N ASP A 33 21.78 2.42 -5.09
CA ASP A 33 22.21 2.54 -3.69
C ASP A 33 21.01 2.91 -2.81
N VAL A 34 20.17 1.93 -2.54
CA VAL A 34 18.99 2.11 -1.68
C VAL A 34 19.09 1.19 -0.48
N LYS A 35 18.51 1.65 0.63
CA LYS A 35 18.42 0.86 1.85
C LYS A 35 17.00 0.36 2.00
N GLY A 36 16.83 -0.96 2.03
CA GLY A 36 15.52 -1.60 2.22
C GLY A 36 15.06 -1.55 3.67
N TYR A 37 14.07 -2.38 3.99
CA TYR A 37 13.57 -2.46 5.37
C TYR A 37 14.66 -2.95 6.32
N GLU A 38 14.63 -2.43 7.53
CA GLU A 38 15.47 -2.96 8.61
C GLU A 38 15.01 -4.37 8.99
N ASP A 39 15.91 -5.17 9.52
CA ASP A 39 15.61 -6.53 9.96
C ASP A 39 14.46 -6.51 10.97
N GLY A 40 13.45 -7.35 10.73
CA GLY A 40 12.29 -7.47 11.59
C GLY A 40 11.24 -6.39 11.42
N TYR A 41 11.44 -5.40 10.53
CA TYR A 41 10.45 -4.33 10.33
C TYR A 41 9.07 -4.87 9.97
N LEU A 42 9.00 -5.89 9.11
CA LEU A 42 7.74 -6.43 8.62
C LEU A 42 7.01 -7.32 9.63
N ASP A 43 7.67 -7.70 10.73
CA ASP A 43 7.09 -8.63 11.71
C ASP A 43 5.76 -8.13 12.29
N LYS A 44 5.60 -6.82 12.47
CA LYS A 44 4.37 -6.24 13.02
C LYS A 44 3.15 -6.56 12.19
N PHE A 45 3.31 -6.76 10.88
CA PHE A 45 2.19 -7.05 9.97
C PHE A 45 1.69 -8.49 10.09
N PHE A 46 2.41 -9.33 10.85
CA PHE A 46 2.07 -10.74 11.03
C PHE A 46 1.77 -11.10 12.49
N SER A 47 1.69 -10.09 13.37
CA SER A 47 1.53 -10.31 14.81
C SER A 47 0.07 -10.36 15.28
N GLY A 48 -0.89 -10.12 14.39
CA GLY A 48 -2.31 -10.18 14.74
C GLY A 48 -2.84 -8.95 15.46
N ASN A 49 -2.14 -7.82 15.39
CA ASN A 49 -2.55 -6.57 16.06
C ASN A 49 -3.43 -5.67 15.22
N GLY A 50 -3.87 -6.13 14.05
CA GLY A 50 -4.70 -5.35 13.13
C GLY A 50 -3.95 -4.85 11.92
N ASP A 51 -2.63 -4.72 11.99
CA ASP A 51 -1.79 -4.37 10.83
C ASP A 51 -1.69 -5.58 9.91
N LEU A 52 -1.70 -5.34 8.61
CA LEU A 52 -1.56 -6.41 7.64
C LEU A 52 -1.02 -5.88 6.31
N ILE A 53 -0.68 -6.80 5.41
CA ILE A 53 -0.27 -6.46 4.06
C ILE A 53 -1.15 -7.25 3.10
N TYR A 54 -1.69 -6.58 2.08
CA TYR A 54 -2.32 -7.26 0.96
C TYR A 54 -1.32 -7.41 -0.17
N VAL A 55 -1.36 -8.53 -0.85
CA VAL A 55 -0.48 -8.80 -1.99
C VAL A 55 -1.29 -9.22 -3.21
N ALA A 56 -0.73 -8.96 -4.38
CA ALA A 56 -1.19 -9.54 -5.63
C ALA A 56 -0.14 -10.52 -6.12
N GLU A 57 -0.57 -11.67 -6.58
CA GLU A 57 0.28 -12.77 -6.99
C GLU A 57 -0.03 -13.14 -8.43
N LEU A 58 1.00 -13.32 -9.23
CA LEU A 58 0.90 -13.78 -10.61
C LEU A 58 1.81 -15.00 -10.76
N GLU A 59 1.21 -16.13 -11.19
CA GLU A 59 1.97 -17.39 -11.38
C GLU A 59 2.82 -17.74 -10.16
N LYS A 60 2.21 -17.63 -8.97
CA LYS A 60 2.82 -17.97 -7.66
C LYS A 60 3.92 -17.02 -7.20
N GLU A 61 4.11 -15.90 -7.90
CA GLU A 61 5.06 -14.87 -7.47
C GLU A 61 4.31 -13.61 -7.05
N VAL A 62 4.66 -13.05 -5.91
CA VAL A 62 4.11 -11.77 -5.46
C VAL A 62 4.67 -10.66 -6.35
N VAL A 63 3.78 -9.89 -6.97
CA VAL A 63 4.13 -8.82 -7.92
C VAL A 63 3.73 -7.44 -7.42
N ALA A 64 2.99 -7.36 -6.33
CA ALA A 64 2.55 -6.08 -5.75
C ALA A 64 2.19 -6.25 -4.30
N PHE A 65 2.29 -5.17 -3.52
CA PHE A 65 1.85 -5.19 -2.13
C PHE A 65 1.35 -3.82 -1.69
N LEU A 66 0.52 -3.82 -0.65
CA LEU A 66 0.05 -2.63 0.03
C LEU A 66 0.06 -2.90 1.53
N SER A 67 0.82 -2.14 2.30
CA SER A 67 0.84 -2.29 3.74
C SER A 67 -0.21 -1.41 4.40
N VAL A 68 -0.90 -1.96 5.38
CA VAL A 68 -2.03 -1.35 6.06
C VAL A 68 -1.75 -1.34 7.56
N GLU A 69 -1.77 -0.15 8.15
CA GLU A 69 -1.58 0.01 9.59
C GLU A 69 -2.90 0.42 10.25
N MET A 70 -3.24 -0.24 11.34
CA MET A 70 -4.50 -0.02 12.05
C MET A 70 -4.30 0.96 13.20
N TYR A 71 -5.02 2.08 13.17
CA TYR A 71 -5.04 3.06 14.26
C TYR A 71 -6.46 3.14 14.80
N ARG A 72 -6.86 2.05 15.48
CA ARG A 72 -8.23 1.85 15.92
C ARG A 72 -8.75 2.95 16.85
N GLU A 73 -7.92 3.40 17.78
CA GLU A 73 -8.33 4.46 18.72
C GLU A 73 -8.54 5.79 18.03
N ASP A 74 -7.82 6.04 16.95
CA ASP A 74 -7.91 7.27 16.18
C ASP A 74 -8.95 7.18 15.05
N GLY A 75 -9.52 6.00 14.83
CA GLY A 75 -10.60 5.79 13.88
C GLY A 75 -10.19 5.74 12.43
N TYR A 76 -8.96 5.30 12.13
CA TYR A 76 -8.54 5.17 10.73
C TYR A 76 -7.56 4.03 10.52
N ILE A 77 -7.43 3.60 9.27
CA ILE A 77 -6.30 2.81 8.81
C ILE A 77 -5.40 3.70 7.97
N TYR A 78 -4.11 3.42 8.00
CA TYR A 78 -3.12 4.15 7.22
C TYR A 78 -2.56 3.24 6.13
N LEU A 79 -2.63 3.69 4.88
CA LEU A 79 -2.03 2.99 3.75
C LEU A 79 -0.61 3.52 3.60
N ASP A 80 0.36 2.67 3.88
CA ASP A 80 1.76 3.09 3.96
C ASP A 80 2.51 2.75 2.66
N ASP A 81 3.24 1.65 2.63
CA ASP A 81 4.01 1.29 1.45
C ASP A 81 3.15 0.58 0.42
N PHE A 82 3.29 0.98 -0.83
CA PHE A 82 2.54 0.44 -1.94
C PHE A 82 3.44 0.35 -3.15
N SER A 83 3.56 -0.83 -3.72
CA SER A 83 4.41 -1.04 -4.89
C SER A 83 3.82 -2.08 -5.82
N VAL A 84 3.93 -1.83 -7.12
CA VAL A 84 3.59 -2.79 -8.18
C VAL A 84 4.84 -2.92 -9.05
N THR A 85 5.30 -4.15 -9.29
CA THR A 85 6.47 -4.35 -10.14
C THR A 85 6.23 -3.78 -11.54
N ALA A 86 7.29 -3.29 -12.17
CA ALA A 86 7.18 -2.54 -13.44
C ALA A 86 6.41 -3.31 -14.53
N ALA A 87 6.64 -4.61 -14.65
CA ALA A 87 6.01 -5.43 -15.69
C ALA A 87 4.49 -5.57 -15.52
N CYS A 88 3.96 -5.29 -14.33
CA CYS A 88 2.53 -5.48 -14.03
C CYS A 88 1.77 -4.16 -13.85
N ARG A 89 2.40 -3.02 -14.07
CA ARG A 89 1.74 -1.72 -13.95
C ARG A 89 0.67 -1.53 -15.04
N GLY A 90 -0.34 -0.71 -14.72
CA GLY A 90 -1.41 -0.43 -15.67
C GLY A 90 -2.45 -1.52 -15.80
N GLN A 91 -2.47 -2.48 -14.88
CA GLN A 91 -3.42 -3.61 -14.90
C GLN A 91 -4.54 -3.48 -13.85
N GLY A 92 -4.63 -2.34 -13.17
CA GLY A 92 -5.66 -2.14 -12.14
C GLY A 92 -5.35 -2.79 -10.80
N ILE A 93 -4.14 -3.29 -10.59
CA ILE A 93 -3.74 -3.95 -9.35
C ILE A 93 -3.83 -3.01 -8.16
N GLY A 94 -3.34 -1.77 -8.31
CA GLY A 94 -3.38 -0.79 -7.24
C GLY A 94 -4.78 -0.49 -6.75
N THR A 95 -5.71 -0.29 -7.69
CA THR A 95 -7.11 -0.05 -7.37
C THR A 95 -7.68 -1.22 -6.58
N LYS A 96 -7.39 -2.45 -7.01
CA LYS A 96 -7.89 -3.65 -6.34
C LYS A 96 -7.35 -3.77 -4.93
N LEU A 97 -6.05 -3.53 -4.73
CA LEU A 97 -5.44 -3.58 -3.39
C LEU A 97 -6.04 -2.53 -2.46
N ILE A 98 -6.25 -1.31 -2.97
CA ILE A 98 -6.86 -0.24 -2.18
C ILE A 98 -8.29 -0.61 -1.79
N ARG A 99 -9.07 -1.18 -2.72
CA ARG A 99 -10.44 -1.62 -2.41
C ARG A 99 -10.46 -2.71 -1.33
N LEU A 100 -9.49 -3.62 -1.33
CA LEU A 100 -9.38 -4.63 -0.28
C LEU A 100 -9.12 -3.97 1.08
N ALA A 101 -8.27 -2.95 1.11
CA ALA A 101 -8.01 -2.21 2.34
C ALA A 101 -9.27 -1.48 2.83
N GLU A 102 -10.06 -0.90 1.91
CA GLU A 102 -11.32 -0.25 2.25
C GLU A 102 -12.32 -1.25 2.81
N ASP A 103 -12.42 -2.43 2.20
CA ASP A 103 -13.30 -3.50 2.69
C ASP A 103 -12.87 -3.96 4.09
N TYR A 104 -11.58 -4.07 4.31
CA TYR A 104 -11.03 -4.42 5.61
C TYR A 104 -11.41 -3.39 6.67
N ALA A 105 -11.22 -2.11 6.38
CA ALA A 105 -11.60 -1.03 7.30
C ALA A 105 -13.10 -1.11 7.63
N GLY A 106 -13.95 -1.29 6.62
CA GLY A 106 -15.39 -1.43 6.80
C GLY A 106 -15.75 -2.60 7.68
N SER A 107 -15.11 -3.76 7.47
CA SER A 107 -15.38 -4.96 8.25
C SER A 107 -14.97 -4.81 9.72
N GLU A 108 -13.99 -3.96 10.00
CA GLU A 108 -13.48 -3.70 11.35
C GLU A 108 -14.14 -2.49 12.01
N GLY A 109 -15.13 -1.87 11.33
CA GLY A 109 -15.82 -0.71 11.87
C GLY A 109 -14.98 0.56 11.90
N ILE A 110 -13.95 0.65 11.07
CA ILE A 110 -13.06 1.81 11.01
C ILE A 110 -13.63 2.79 9.98
N PRO A 111 -13.92 4.05 10.37
CA PRO A 111 -14.65 4.98 9.51
C PRO A 111 -13.82 5.72 8.47
N ALA A 112 -12.49 5.66 8.53
CA ALA A 112 -11.67 6.46 7.61
C ALA A 112 -10.39 5.76 7.18
N ILE A 113 -9.89 6.18 6.02
CA ILE A 113 -8.62 5.72 5.46
C ILE A 113 -7.75 6.93 5.19
N VAL A 114 -6.49 6.87 5.57
CA VAL A 114 -5.52 7.96 5.47
C VAL A 114 -4.31 7.49 4.70
N LEU A 115 -3.78 8.35 3.86
CA LEU A 115 -2.52 8.10 3.15
C LEU A 115 -1.78 9.42 2.91
N HIS A 116 -0.51 9.30 2.55
CA HIS A 116 0.27 10.41 2.06
C HIS A 116 0.63 10.20 0.60
N VAL A 117 0.68 11.27 -0.17
CA VAL A 117 1.14 11.24 -1.56
C VAL A 117 2.13 12.37 -1.79
N GLU A 118 3.26 12.05 -2.42
CA GLU A 118 4.24 13.07 -2.79
C GLU A 118 3.65 13.97 -3.87
N LYS A 119 3.85 15.29 -3.74
CA LYS A 119 3.32 16.25 -4.72
C LYS A 119 3.87 16.03 -6.12
N THR A 120 5.08 15.46 -6.21
CA THR A 120 5.70 15.13 -7.50
C THR A 120 5.07 13.90 -8.16
N ASN A 121 4.29 13.12 -7.42
CA ASN A 121 3.62 11.93 -7.94
C ASN A 121 2.19 12.25 -8.36
N GLU A 122 2.04 13.00 -9.44
CA GLU A 122 0.72 13.43 -9.94
C GLU A 122 -0.17 12.25 -10.31
N GLY A 123 0.41 11.19 -10.86
CA GLY A 123 -0.35 9.98 -11.24
C GLY A 123 -1.00 9.32 -10.04
N ALA A 124 -0.28 9.20 -8.94
CA ALA A 124 -0.82 8.63 -7.71
C ALA A 124 -1.91 9.54 -7.12
N HIS A 125 -1.69 10.85 -7.11
CA HIS A 125 -2.68 11.80 -6.62
C HIS A 125 -3.99 11.69 -7.42
N GLN A 126 -3.89 11.59 -8.75
CA GLN A 126 -5.06 11.42 -9.60
C GLN A 126 -5.79 10.11 -9.32
N LEU A 127 -5.04 9.02 -9.13
CA LEU A 127 -5.62 7.72 -8.81
C LEU A 127 -6.41 7.79 -7.50
N TYR A 128 -5.80 8.31 -6.44
CA TYR A 128 -6.48 8.41 -5.14
C TYR A 128 -7.70 9.33 -5.22
N SER A 129 -7.58 10.45 -5.93
CA SER A 129 -8.72 11.36 -6.12
C SER A 129 -9.90 10.67 -6.81
N LYS A 130 -9.63 9.86 -7.84
CA LYS A 130 -10.66 9.08 -8.53
C LYS A 130 -11.32 8.05 -7.62
N LEU A 131 -10.57 7.52 -6.66
CA LEU A 131 -11.09 6.53 -5.71
C LEU A 131 -11.85 7.16 -4.55
N GLY A 132 -11.94 8.49 -4.52
CA GLY A 132 -12.73 9.19 -3.51
C GLY A 132 -11.91 9.78 -2.36
N TYR A 133 -10.60 9.74 -2.44
CA TYR A 133 -9.73 10.38 -1.45
C TYR A 133 -9.68 11.88 -1.74
N ARG A 134 -9.68 12.68 -0.69
CA ARG A 134 -9.59 14.13 -0.81
C ARG A 134 -8.36 14.65 -0.08
N ASP A 135 -7.85 15.78 -0.56
CA ASP A 135 -6.75 16.46 0.08
C ASP A 135 -7.23 17.00 1.42
N HIS A 136 -6.52 16.65 2.49
CA HIS A 136 -6.86 17.08 3.85
C HIS A 136 -5.88 18.10 4.40
N GLU A 137 -4.59 17.90 4.16
CA GLU A 137 -3.55 18.78 4.68
C GLU A 137 -2.34 18.80 3.76
N ASP A 138 -1.88 20.00 3.42
CA ASP A 138 -0.63 20.21 2.69
C ASP A 138 0.51 20.17 3.70
N GLN A 139 1.41 19.21 3.56
CA GLN A 139 2.52 19.01 4.49
C GLN A 139 3.88 19.30 3.84
N GLY A 140 3.95 20.29 2.96
CA GLY A 140 5.17 20.68 2.29
C GLY A 140 5.35 19.94 0.97
N ASN A 141 6.18 18.89 0.96
CA ASN A 141 6.45 18.10 -0.25
C ASN A 141 5.44 16.96 -0.46
N ARG A 142 4.54 16.75 0.47
CA ARG A 142 3.50 15.71 0.36
C ARG A 142 2.16 16.21 0.88
N ILE A 143 1.10 15.51 0.47
CA ILE A 143 -0.27 15.82 0.85
C ILE A 143 -0.83 14.65 1.65
N LEU A 144 -1.47 14.99 2.78
CA LEU A 144 -2.25 14.01 3.54
C LEU A 144 -3.63 13.93 2.89
N MET A 145 -4.01 12.74 2.45
CA MET A 145 -5.32 12.51 1.86
C MET A 145 -6.16 11.59 2.74
N VAL A 146 -7.46 11.81 2.74
CA VAL A 146 -8.40 11.07 3.58
C VAL A 146 -9.62 10.65 2.77
N LYS A 147 -10.10 9.43 3.03
CA LYS A 147 -11.40 8.98 2.54
C LYS A 147 -12.23 8.51 3.74
N GLU A 148 -13.40 9.10 3.89
CA GLU A 148 -14.36 8.67 4.91
C GLU A 148 -15.25 7.58 4.30
N LEU A 149 -15.43 6.48 5.05
CA LEU A 149 -16.27 5.37 4.63
C LEU A 149 -17.66 5.61 5.19
N GLY A 150 -18.58 5.75 4.30
CA GLY A 150 -19.96 6.08 4.59
C GLY A 150 -20.66 5.31 5.64
#